data_b734d1b58114dc648dbec96e6af23817
#
_entry.id   b734d1b58114dc648dbec96e6af23817
#
_cell.length_a   1.000
_cell.length_b   1.000
_cell.length_c   1.000
_cell.angle_alpha   90.00
_cell.angle_beta   90.00
_cell.angle_gamma   90.00
#
_symmetry.space_group_name_H-M   'P 1'
#
loop_
_entity.id
_entity.type
_entity.pdbx_description
1 polymer ?
#
loop_
_entity_poly.entity_id
_entity_poly.type
_entity_poly.pdbx_seq_one_letter_code
_entity_poly.pdbx_strand_id
1 'polypeptide(L)'
;RSECKDPQARETLLSLVGDGALLTGLLESDEPKVRKNAALLLGSLGLLQTAGSLFHAYEREQTLFVRSAYLTALSGMEVSPYLEALKEHRDALLAREIPENEKKHVNEELRELERIITAAEGITRHTFVGFTEPQDFLLATNREQRSVTLEEVKAVSASVRRSEKLHPLGVLVHAKDVRPFASIRTYRELLFPVRTAQPVPEDALGAAEAVWDSNLRELLTQAHRETTPFYFRLEIKSHMPLDKKSTFARRFSAELERLSGRMLVNAPSDYEIELRLLEKRDGGYACFLKLLTIAHGRFAYRKNAVAASIHPATAAMIVALAEPYLKENAQILDPFCGVGTMLIERDIRVPAREKYGIDIFGEAIRGARENASYAGEKINFINRDYFDFTHAYLFDEIITNMPVRGRKSKEETDTFYGRFFEKSAGLLKADGILVLYSNEQGFIRKQLRIRSDYRLLAE
;
A
#
# COMPACT_ATOMS: atom_id res chain seq x y z
N ARG A 1 -32.31 4.92 7.75
CA ARG A 1 -30.83 4.78 7.72
C ARG A 1 -30.23 5.34 6.42
N SER A 2 -30.82 5.07 5.25
CA SER A 2 -30.40 5.71 3.99
C SER A 2 -30.50 7.23 4.07
N GLU A 3 -31.56 7.74 4.67
CA GLU A 3 -31.84 9.16 4.89
C GLU A 3 -30.81 9.83 5.82
N CYS A 4 -30.21 9.10 6.77
CA CYS A 4 -29.16 9.65 7.66
C CYS A 4 -27.86 10.05 6.92
N LYS A 5 -27.72 9.70 5.64
CA LYS A 5 -26.61 10.15 4.78
C LYS A 5 -26.84 11.54 4.21
N ASP A 6 -28.10 11.99 4.12
CA ASP A 6 -28.45 13.35 3.76
C ASP A 6 -28.40 14.25 5.01
N PRO A 7 -27.60 15.33 5.01
CA PRO A 7 -27.47 16.22 6.17
C PRO A 7 -28.80 16.83 6.64
N GLN A 8 -29.66 17.26 5.71
CA GLN A 8 -30.96 17.85 6.05
C GLN A 8 -31.93 16.83 6.65
N ALA A 9 -32.02 15.63 6.08
CA ALA A 9 -32.84 14.55 6.61
C ALA A 9 -32.34 14.08 7.99
N ARG A 10 -31.02 14.05 8.19
CA ARG A 10 -30.42 13.72 9.49
C ARG A 10 -30.75 14.75 10.57
N GLU A 11 -30.69 16.03 10.26
CA GLU A 11 -31.04 17.11 11.19
C GLU A 11 -32.53 17.05 11.59
N THR A 12 -33.40 16.81 10.63
CA THR A 12 -34.83 16.60 10.87
C THR A 12 -35.07 15.39 11.78
N LEU A 13 -34.40 14.26 11.52
CA LEU A 13 -34.50 13.07 12.36
C LEU A 13 -34.00 13.32 13.79
N LEU A 14 -32.88 14.03 13.95
CA LEU A 14 -32.36 14.41 15.26
C LEU A 14 -33.34 15.28 16.05
N SER A 15 -34.01 16.22 15.40
CA SER A 15 -35.02 17.07 16.03
C SER A 15 -36.25 16.28 16.48
N LEU A 16 -36.64 15.24 15.73
CA LEU A 16 -37.77 14.36 16.06
C LEU A 16 -37.47 13.35 17.19
N VAL A 17 -36.25 12.84 17.19
CA VAL A 17 -35.81 11.77 18.11
C VAL A 17 -35.32 12.35 19.44
N GLY A 18 -34.87 13.60 19.45
CA GLY A 18 -34.40 14.30 20.65
C GLY A 18 -33.19 13.60 21.30
N ASP A 19 -33.32 13.27 22.57
CA ASP A 19 -32.28 12.58 23.34
C ASP A 19 -32.15 11.08 23.04
N GLY A 20 -33.02 10.53 22.21
CA GLY A 20 -33.00 9.11 21.82
C GLY A 20 -33.85 8.21 22.72
N ALA A 21 -34.57 8.74 23.71
CA ALA A 21 -35.34 7.92 24.67
C ALA A 21 -36.36 6.99 23.96
N LEU A 22 -37.01 7.47 22.91
CA LEU A 22 -37.92 6.65 22.11
C LEU A 22 -37.21 5.46 21.46
N LEU A 23 -36.06 5.70 20.89
CA LEU A 23 -35.28 4.64 20.20
C LEU A 23 -34.63 3.67 21.20
N THR A 24 -34.18 4.14 22.35
CA THR A 24 -33.68 3.26 23.42
C THR A 24 -34.78 2.37 23.99
N GLY A 25 -36.02 2.87 24.08
CA GLY A 25 -37.17 2.02 24.43
C GLY A 25 -37.46 0.92 23.42
N LEU A 26 -37.17 1.15 22.13
CA LEU A 26 -37.33 0.12 21.10
C LEU A 26 -36.22 -0.97 21.14
N LEU A 27 -35.15 -0.80 21.90
CA LEU A 27 -34.16 -1.85 22.16
C LEU A 27 -34.73 -2.99 23.02
N GLU A 28 -35.84 -2.77 23.74
CA GLU A 28 -36.55 -3.78 24.54
C GLU A 28 -37.73 -4.42 23.79
N SER A 29 -37.92 -4.12 22.48
CA SER A 29 -39.02 -4.69 21.69
C SER A 29 -38.90 -6.23 21.57
N ASP A 30 -40.03 -6.92 21.63
CA ASP A 30 -40.08 -8.37 21.39
C ASP A 30 -39.62 -8.77 19.99
N GLU A 31 -39.72 -7.86 19.02
CA GLU A 31 -39.35 -8.06 17.63
C GLU A 31 -37.85 -7.84 17.39
N PRO A 32 -37.03 -8.88 17.06
CA PRO A 32 -35.57 -8.74 16.85
C PRO A 32 -35.19 -7.74 15.77
N LYS A 33 -36.00 -7.64 14.70
CA LYS A 33 -35.76 -6.68 13.62
C LYS A 33 -35.94 -5.23 14.05
N VAL A 34 -36.89 -4.96 15.00
CA VAL A 34 -37.08 -3.65 15.56
C VAL A 34 -35.90 -3.27 16.43
N ARG A 35 -35.45 -4.15 17.34
CA ARG A 35 -34.24 -3.93 18.15
C ARG A 35 -33.03 -3.62 17.30
N LYS A 36 -32.78 -4.44 16.25
CA LYS A 36 -31.68 -4.23 15.31
C LYS A 36 -31.72 -2.86 14.65
N ASN A 37 -32.90 -2.45 14.15
CA ASN A 37 -33.03 -1.19 13.42
C ASN A 37 -32.92 0.01 14.35
N ALA A 38 -33.45 -0.08 15.57
CA ALA A 38 -33.31 0.95 16.61
C ALA A 38 -31.82 1.16 16.97
N ALA A 39 -31.07 0.10 17.21
CA ALA A 39 -29.63 0.18 17.49
C ALA A 39 -28.86 0.85 16.36
N LEU A 40 -29.07 0.39 15.12
CA LEU A 40 -28.40 0.97 13.94
C LEU A 40 -28.78 2.43 13.70
N LEU A 41 -30.00 2.85 14.03
CA LEU A 41 -30.44 4.22 13.90
C LEU A 41 -29.78 5.11 14.96
N LEU A 42 -29.73 4.68 16.24
CA LEU A 42 -29.01 5.36 17.32
C LEU A 42 -27.55 5.64 16.94
N GLY A 43 -26.84 4.61 16.44
CA GLY A 43 -25.47 4.75 15.96
C GLY A 43 -25.34 5.71 14.75
N SER A 44 -26.27 5.62 13.78
CA SER A 44 -26.24 6.48 12.59
C SER A 44 -26.53 7.95 12.90
N LEU A 45 -27.32 8.23 13.92
CA LEU A 45 -27.60 9.58 14.39
C LEU A 45 -26.46 10.14 15.26
N GLY A 46 -25.60 9.28 15.82
CA GLY A 46 -24.48 9.69 16.67
C GLY A 46 -24.94 10.14 18.06
N LEU A 47 -25.97 9.51 18.63
CA LEU A 47 -26.50 9.84 19.96
C LEU A 47 -25.61 9.24 21.07
N LEU A 48 -24.47 9.89 21.34
CA LEU A 48 -23.40 9.38 22.21
C LEU A 48 -23.88 9.01 23.62
N GLN A 49 -24.87 9.71 24.16
CA GLN A 49 -25.46 9.46 25.47
C GLN A 49 -26.18 8.10 25.59
N THR A 50 -26.44 7.44 24.45
CA THR A 50 -27.12 6.13 24.42
C THR A 50 -26.17 4.94 24.49
N ALA A 51 -24.86 5.16 24.62
CA ALA A 51 -23.84 4.10 24.63
C ALA A 51 -24.10 3.05 25.73
N GLY A 52 -24.48 3.48 26.96
CA GLY A 52 -24.81 2.57 28.04
C GLY A 52 -26.02 1.70 27.75
N SER A 53 -27.09 2.28 27.21
CA SER A 53 -28.28 1.52 26.82
C SER A 53 -28.00 0.49 25.72
N LEU A 54 -27.19 0.86 24.73
CA LEU A 54 -26.76 -0.04 23.65
C LEU A 54 -25.89 -1.19 24.17
N PHE A 55 -24.96 -0.90 25.10
CA PHE A 55 -24.09 -1.91 25.69
C PHE A 55 -24.91 -2.92 26.54
N HIS A 56 -25.78 -2.45 27.43
CA HIS A 56 -26.62 -3.34 28.22
C HIS A 56 -27.65 -4.13 27.40
N ALA A 57 -28.13 -3.57 26.28
CA ALA A 57 -28.96 -4.31 25.33
C ALA A 57 -28.15 -5.40 24.63
N TYR A 58 -26.89 -5.12 24.27
CA TYR A 58 -25.99 -6.11 23.69
C TYR A 58 -25.73 -7.30 24.65
N GLU A 59 -25.46 -7.04 25.92
CA GLU A 59 -25.21 -8.10 26.90
C GLU A 59 -26.40 -9.06 27.05
N ARG A 60 -27.62 -8.54 26.97
CA ARG A 60 -28.87 -9.31 27.14
C ARG A 60 -29.37 -9.96 25.85
N GLU A 61 -28.88 -9.55 24.69
CA GLU A 61 -29.36 -10.02 23.39
C GLU A 61 -28.99 -11.48 23.13
N GLN A 62 -30.00 -12.31 22.83
CA GLN A 62 -29.81 -13.73 22.52
C GLN A 62 -29.86 -14.01 21.02
N THR A 63 -30.39 -13.09 20.23
CA THR A 63 -30.55 -13.27 18.78
C THR A 63 -29.26 -12.88 18.04
N LEU A 64 -28.52 -13.86 17.57
CA LEU A 64 -27.16 -13.70 17.00
C LEU A 64 -27.07 -12.60 15.92
N PHE A 65 -28.04 -12.52 14.99
CA PHE A 65 -28.01 -11.54 13.91
C PHE A 65 -28.27 -10.09 14.35
N VAL A 66 -28.69 -9.89 15.62
CA VAL A 66 -28.93 -8.56 16.21
C VAL A 66 -27.67 -8.07 16.93
N ARG A 67 -26.90 -8.96 17.55
CA ARG A 67 -25.73 -8.63 18.40
C ARG A 67 -24.72 -7.71 17.67
N SER A 68 -24.36 -8.06 16.45
CA SER A 68 -23.43 -7.24 15.64
C SER A 68 -23.95 -5.83 15.34
N ALA A 69 -25.28 -5.61 15.37
CA ALA A 69 -25.87 -4.29 15.14
C ALA A 69 -25.69 -3.34 16.33
N TYR A 70 -25.76 -3.85 17.55
CA TYR A 70 -25.44 -3.06 18.75
C TYR A 70 -23.97 -2.62 18.74
N LEU A 71 -23.07 -3.54 18.42
CA LEU A 71 -21.64 -3.25 18.30
C LEU A 71 -21.37 -2.23 17.19
N THR A 72 -22.02 -2.39 16.02
CA THR A 72 -21.93 -1.41 14.94
C THR A 72 -22.38 -0.01 15.39
N ALA A 73 -23.42 0.06 16.24
CA ALA A 73 -23.91 1.33 16.79
C ALA A 73 -22.93 1.93 17.79
N LEU A 74 -22.32 1.11 18.65
CA LEU A 74 -21.31 1.52 19.64
C LEU A 74 -20.00 2.00 19.00
N SER A 75 -19.71 1.57 17.79
CA SER A 75 -18.51 2.01 17.07
C SER A 75 -18.55 3.51 16.76
N GLY A 76 -17.64 4.26 17.37
CA GLY A 76 -17.61 5.72 17.29
C GLY A 76 -18.24 6.42 18.50
N MET A 77 -18.69 5.67 19.50
CA MET A 77 -19.11 6.17 20.80
C MET A 77 -18.00 6.00 21.86
N GLU A 78 -18.15 6.64 23.01
CA GLU A 78 -17.25 6.44 24.14
C GLU A 78 -17.56 5.07 24.79
N VAL A 79 -16.64 4.12 24.63
CA VAL A 79 -16.80 2.73 25.09
C VAL A 79 -15.81 2.34 26.19
N SER A 80 -14.93 3.25 26.63
CA SER A 80 -13.93 2.98 27.66
C SER A 80 -14.50 2.33 28.92
N PRO A 81 -15.70 2.71 29.43
CA PRO A 81 -16.29 2.06 30.59
C PRO A 81 -16.65 0.58 30.40
N TYR A 82 -16.81 0.15 29.13
CA TYR A 82 -17.27 -1.21 28.78
C TYR A 82 -16.15 -2.05 28.14
N LEU A 83 -14.96 -1.50 28.00
CA LEU A 83 -13.89 -2.09 27.19
C LEU A 83 -13.46 -3.48 27.70
N GLU A 84 -13.31 -3.64 29.01
CA GLU A 84 -12.91 -4.94 29.60
C GLU A 84 -14.01 -5.99 29.38
N ALA A 85 -15.28 -5.65 29.58
CA ALA A 85 -16.39 -6.56 29.33
C ALA A 85 -16.50 -6.96 27.84
N LEU A 86 -16.23 -6.03 26.91
CA LEU A 86 -16.17 -6.32 25.48
C LEU A 86 -15.02 -7.27 25.13
N LYS A 87 -13.86 -7.13 25.78
CA LYS A 87 -12.72 -8.05 25.63
C LYS A 87 -13.04 -9.45 26.16
N GLU A 88 -13.58 -9.54 27.38
CA GLU A 88 -13.99 -10.81 27.97
C GLU A 88 -15.00 -11.54 27.08
N HIS A 89 -15.95 -10.80 26.51
CA HIS A 89 -16.96 -11.36 25.61
C HIS A 89 -16.35 -11.87 24.31
N ARG A 90 -15.42 -11.11 23.70
CA ARG A 90 -14.63 -11.53 22.54
C ARG A 90 -13.89 -12.82 22.84
N ASP A 91 -13.16 -12.90 23.95
CA ASP A 91 -12.33 -14.03 24.30
C ASP A 91 -13.17 -15.28 24.58
N ALA A 92 -14.35 -15.11 25.21
CA ALA A 92 -15.31 -16.19 25.37
C ALA A 92 -15.85 -16.73 24.03
N LEU A 93 -16.14 -15.85 23.07
CA LEU A 93 -16.56 -16.27 21.71
C LEU A 93 -15.45 -17.00 20.95
N LEU A 94 -14.19 -16.60 21.13
CA LEU A 94 -13.05 -17.24 20.50
C LEU A 94 -12.71 -18.61 21.10
N ALA A 95 -12.96 -18.79 22.39
CA ALA A 95 -12.75 -20.05 23.10
C ALA A 95 -13.85 -21.11 22.82
N ARG A 96 -14.99 -20.67 22.29
CA ARG A 96 -16.15 -21.53 22.07
C ARG A 96 -16.07 -22.24 20.71
N GLU A 97 -16.41 -23.52 20.66
CA GLU A 97 -16.70 -24.22 19.40
C GLU A 97 -18.00 -23.67 18.79
N ILE A 98 -17.91 -23.17 17.54
CA ILE A 98 -19.01 -22.46 16.89
C ILE A 98 -19.69 -23.40 15.88
N PRO A 99 -21.00 -23.73 16.05
CA PRO A 99 -21.75 -24.51 15.08
C PRO A 99 -21.79 -23.85 13.70
N GLU A 100 -21.83 -24.64 12.62
CA GLU A 100 -21.75 -24.14 11.24
C GLU A 100 -22.84 -23.11 10.89
N ASN A 101 -24.06 -23.32 11.40
CA ASN A 101 -25.21 -22.43 11.20
C ASN A 101 -25.07 -21.07 11.94
N GLU A 102 -24.23 -20.99 12.97
CA GLU A 102 -23.98 -19.77 13.75
C GLU A 102 -22.76 -18.97 13.23
N LYS A 103 -21.82 -19.64 12.56
CA LYS A 103 -20.53 -19.08 12.15
C LYS A 103 -20.62 -17.71 11.50
N LYS A 104 -21.61 -17.50 10.63
CA LYS A 104 -21.77 -16.22 9.95
C LYS A 104 -21.98 -15.08 10.93
N HIS A 105 -22.89 -15.23 11.87
CA HIS A 105 -23.29 -14.18 12.80
C HIS A 105 -22.24 -13.96 13.89
N VAL A 106 -21.63 -15.04 14.38
CA VAL A 106 -20.53 -14.95 15.35
C VAL A 106 -19.31 -14.29 14.71
N ASN A 107 -18.97 -14.58 13.46
CA ASN A 107 -17.89 -13.89 12.78
C ASN A 107 -18.18 -12.39 12.53
N GLU A 108 -19.45 -12.02 12.28
CA GLU A 108 -19.87 -10.63 12.19
C GLU A 108 -19.71 -9.93 13.53
N GLU A 109 -20.11 -10.57 14.63
CA GLU A 109 -19.99 -10.08 16.00
C GLU A 109 -18.52 -9.90 16.40
N LEU A 110 -17.68 -10.90 16.20
CA LEU A 110 -16.24 -10.85 16.47
C LEU A 110 -15.56 -9.70 15.72
N ARG A 111 -15.90 -9.51 14.45
CA ARG A 111 -15.34 -8.42 13.65
C ARG A 111 -15.67 -7.04 14.22
N GLU A 112 -16.92 -6.83 14.67
CA GLU A 112 -17.32 -5.55 15.27
C GLU A 112 -16.69 -5.36 16.66
N LEU A 113 -16.59 -6.41 17.49
CA LEU A 113 -15.85 -6.38 18.76
C LEU A 113 -14.40 -5.95 18.56
N GLU A 114 -13.68 -6.60 17.63
CA GLU A 114 -12.31 -6.24 17.31
C GLU A 114 -12.19 -4.78 16.86
N ARG A 115 -13.12 -4.31 16.03
CA ARG A 115 -13.11 -2.93 15.56
C ARG A 115 -13.26 -1.92 16.70
N ILE A 116 -14.17 -2.17 17.65
CA ILE A 116 -14.40 -1.30 18.80
C ILE A 116 -13.20 -1.31 19.75
N ILE A 117 -12.72 -2.50 20.11
CA ILE A 117 -11.59 -2.67 21.03
C ILE A 117 -10.35 -1.98 20.45
N THR A 118 -10.05 -2.22 19.18
CA THR A 118 -8.91 -1.59 18.50
C THR A 118 -9.05 -0.06 18.44
N ALA A 119 -10.28 0.45 18.21
CA ALA A 119 -10.51 1.89 18.17
C ALA A 119 -10.37 2.55 19.55
N ALA A 120 -10.78 1.85 20.63
CA ALA A 120 -10.71 2.36 22.00
C ALA A 120 -9.31 2.31 22.61
N GLU A 121 -8.57 1.23 22.37
CA GLU A 121 -7.19 1.07 22.88
C GLU A 121 -6.16 1.84 22.06
N GLY A 122 -6.48 2.15 20.83
CA GLY A 122 -5.51 2.53 19.81
C GLY A 122 -4.66 1.34 19.40
N ILE A 123 -4.15 1.36 18.17
CA ILE A 123 -3.13 0.39 17.76
C ILE A 123 -1.81 0.90 18.32
N THR A 124 -1.30 0.27 19.37
CA THR A 124 0.09 0.48 19.79
C THR A 124 0.98 -0.14 18.74
N ARG A 125 1.53 0.70 17.87
CA ARG A 125 2.44 0.24 16.82
C ARG A 125 3.77 -0.13 17.42
N HIS A 126 4.29 -1.27 17.00
CA HIS A 126 5.61 -1.71 17.41
C HIS A 126 6.71 -0.83 16.83
N THR A 127 7.78 -0.69 17.60
CA THR A 127 8.98 0.01 17.17
C THR A 127 10.03 -0.98 16.71
N PHE A 128 10.46 -0.88 15.45
CA PHE A 128 11.56 -1.68 14.95
C PHE A 128 12.87 -1.27 15.64
N VAL A 129 13.48 -2.19 16.38
CA VAL A 129 14.73 -1.97 17.11
C VAL A 129 15.94 -2.59 16.42
N GLY A 130 15.73 -3.42 15.42
CA GLY A 130 16.77 -4.18 14.71
C GLY A 130 16.86 -5.62 15.18
N PHE A 131 17.65 -6.42 14.49
CA PHE A 131 17.85 -7.83 14.80
C PHE A 131 19.09 -8.03 15.69
N THR A 132 19.05 -9.02 16.57
CA THR A 132 20.20 -9.44 17.38
C THR A 132 21.19 -10.22 16.56
N GLU A 133 20.70 -11.04 15.61
CA GLU A 133 21.49 -11.86 14.71
C GLU A 133 21.25 -11.47 13.25
N PRO A 134 22.20 -11.74 12.33
CA PRO A 134 22.01 -11.47 10.92
C PRO A 134 20.78 -12.20 10.34
N GLN A 135 19.99 -11.50 9.53
CA GLN A 135 18.80 -12.04 8.87
C GLN A 135 18.91 -11.93 7.35
N ASP A 136 18.24 -12.87 6.68
CA ASP A 136 18.04 -12.77 5.24
C ASP A 136 16.90 -11.79 4.96
N PHE A 137 17.10 -10.85 4.04
CA PHE A 137 16.05 -10.01 3.51
C PHE A 137 16.23 -9.80 2.01
N LEU A 138 15.11 -9.69 1.34
CA LEU A 138 15.00 -9.54 -0.10
C LEU A 138 14.69 -8.08 -0.45
N LEU A 139 15.54 -7.42 -1.21
CA LEU A 139 15.23 -6.17 -1.88
C LEU A 139 14.55 -6.51 -3.21
N ALA A 140 13.21 -6.52 -3.20
CA ALA A 140 12.42 -6.93 -4.34
C ALA A 140 12.47 -5.86 -5.44
N THR A 141 12.91 -6.25 -6.63
CA THR A 141 13.06 -5.36 -7.78
C THR A 141 12.70 -6.09 -9.08
N ASN A 142 12.66 -5.36 -10.18
CA ASN A 142 12.42 -5.94 -11.49
C ASN A 142 13.52 -6.95 -11.84
N ARG A 143 13.11 -8.09 -12.40
CA ARG A 143 13.99 -9.23 -12.69
C ARG A 143 15.17 -8.86 -13.59
N GLU A 144 14.94 -8.02 -14.60
CA GLU A 144 15.97 -7.68 -15.58
C GLU A 144 17.00 -6.67 -15.08
N GLN A 145 16.62 -5.82 -14.11
CA GLN A 145 17.46 -4.76 -13.55
C GLN A 145 18.02 -5.07 -12.16
N ARG A 146 18.04 -6.33 -11.73
CA ARG A 146 18.57 -6.76 -10.42
C ARG A 146 20.03 -6.39 -10.21
N SER A 147 20.83 -6.35 -11.28
CA SER A 147 22.23 -5.94 -11.21
C SER A 147 22.40 -4.51 -10.72
N VAL A 148 21.53 -3.59 -11.11
CA VAL A 148 21.56 -2.19 -10.65
C VAL A 148 21.39 -2.12 -9.14
N THR A 149 20.35 -2.79 -8.61
CA THR A 149 20.13 -2.85 -7.16
C THR A 149 21.27 -3.57 -6.45
N LEU A 150 21.87 -4.61 -7.06
CA LEU A 150 23.02 -5.31 -6.48
C LEU A 150 24.24 -4.39 -6.35
N GLU A 151 24.53 -3.56 -7.35
CA GLU A 151 25.64 -2.59 -7.26
C GLU A 151 25.38 -1.54 -6.17
N GLU A 152 24.15 -1.07 -5.99
CA GLU A 152 23.81 -0.18 -4.87
C GLU A 152 23.96 -0.88 -3.49
N VAL A 153 23.63 -2.17 -3.40
CA VAL A 153 23.89 -2.98 -2.18
C VAL A 153 25.39 -3.07 -1.92
N LYS A 154 26.20 -3.30 -2.94
CA LYS A 154 27.67 -3.35 -2.82
C LYS A 154 28.26 -2.00 -2.41
N ALA A 155 27.66 -0.90 -2.84
CA ALA A 155 28.08 0.45 -2.49
C ALA A 155 27.76 0.85 -1.02
N VAL A 156 26.91 0.10 -0.31
CA VAL A 156 26.71 0.30 1.13
C VAL A 156 28.03 0.13 1.86
N SER A 157 28.29 0.99 2.86
CA SER A 157 29.57 1.06 3.60
C SER A 157 30.14 -0.31 3.93
N ALA A 158 31.44 -0.48 3.73
CA ALA A 158 32.19 -1.71 4.05
C ALA A 158 32.16 -2.06 5.56
N SER A 159 31.82 -1.10 6.44
CA SER A 159 31.62 -1.36 7.86
C SER A 159 30.40 -2.26 8.15
N VAL A 160 29.44 -2.31 7.23
CA VAL A 160 28.26 -3.19 7.31
C VAL A 160 28.64 -4.58 6.83
N ARG A 161 28.82 -5.53 7.78
CA ARG A 161 29.05 -6.94 7.45
C ARG A 161 27.83 -7.51 6.77
N ARG A 162 27.98 -8.01 5.54
CA ARG A 162 26.92 -8.58 4.72
C ARG A 162 27.44 -9.63 3.75
N SER A 163 26.52 -10.44 3.26
CA SER A 163 26.67 -11.13 1.98
C SER A 163 25.44 -10.87 1.12
N GLU A 164 25.61 -10.85 -0.18
CA GLU A 164 24.55 -10.54 -1.14
C GLU A 164 24.59 -11.50 -2.33
N LYS A 165 23.42 -11.81 -2.87
CA LYS A 165 23.29 -12.62 -4.10
C LYS A 165 22.03 -12.25 -4.90
N LEU A 166 22.10 -12.49 -6.21
CA LEU A 166 20.92 -12.37 -7.07
C LEU A 166 19.87 -13.42 -6.69
N HIS A 167 18.62 -12.99 -6.64
CA HIS A 167 17.46 -13.82 -6.38
C HIS A 167 16.45 -13.62 -7.54
N PRO A 168 15.59 -14.59 -7.89
CA PRO A 168 14.57 -14.42 -8.94
C PRO A 168 13.70 -13.17 -8.79
N LEU A 169 13.43 -12.71 -7.57
CA LEU A 169 12.60 -11.56 -7.25
C LEU A 169 13.39 -10.27 -6.92
N GLY A 170 14.72 -10.29 -6.97
CA GLY A 170 15.53 -9.12 -6.61
C GLY A 170 16.93 -9.45 -6.14
N VAL A 171 17.37 -8.83 -5.06
CA VAL A 171 18.67 -9.06 -4.40
C VAL A 171 18.43 -9.56 -3.00
N LEU A 172 18.88 -10.77 -2.69
CA LEU A 172 18.87 -11.31 -1.34
C LEU A 172 20.13 -10.85 -0.62
N VAL A 173 19.94 -10.25 0.54
CA VAL A 173 21.02 -9.75 1.42
C VAL A 173 20.94 -10.49 2.75
N HIS A 174 22.08 -10.88 3.28
CA HIS A 174 22.21 -11.41 4.63
C HIS A 174 23.02 -10.44 5.47
N ALA A 175 22.37 -9.76 6.43
CA ALA A 175 23.03 -8.78 7.29
C ALA A 175 22.27 -8.61 8.62
N LYS A 176 22.97 -8.11 9.63
CA LYS A 176 22.38 -7.81 10.95
C LYS A 176 21.58 -6.50 10.93
N ASP A 177 22.12 -5.46 10.31
CA ASP A 177 21.46 -4.15 10.22
C ASP A 177 20.85 -3.95 8.83
N VAL A 178 19.55 -3.80 8.77
CA VAL A 178 18.78 -3.58 7.53
C VAL A 178 18.65 -2.09 7.16
N ARG A 179 18.89 -1.18 8.12
CA ARG A 179 18.65 0.27 7.94
C ARG A 179 19.51 0.90 6.84
N PRO A 180 20.79 0.55 6.66
CA PRO A 180 21.60 1.08 5.56
C PRO A 180 21.02 0.74 4.17
N PHE A 181 20.34 -0.40 4.05
CA PHE A 181 19.74 -0.85 2.79
C PHE A 181 18.33 -0.25 2.56
N ALA A 182 17.68 0.24 3.63
CA ALA A 182 16.38 0.88 3.53
C ALA A 182 16.42 2.22 2.75
N SER A 183 17.58 2.83 2.58
CA SER A 183 17.80 4.05 1.78
C SER A 183 17.96 3.80 0.28
N ILE A 184 18.30 2.58 -0.15
CA ILE A 184 18.43 2.21 -1.56
C ILE A 184 17.11 2.45 -2.29
N ARG A 185 17.15 3.16 -3.42
CA ARG A 185 15.94 3.65 -4.11
C ARG A 185 15.45 2.73 -5.23
N THR A 186 16.30 1.86 -5.76
CA THR A 186 16.03 1.02 -6.95
C THR A 186 15.20 -0.23 -6.67
N TYR A 187 14.89 -0.58 -5.42
CA TYR A 187 13.98 -1.67 -5.09
C TYR A 187 12.59 -1.16 -4.69
N ARG A 188 11.56 -1.98 -4.88
CA ARG A 188 10.19 -1.65 -4.50
C ARG A 188 9.88 -1.93 -3.04
N GLU A 189 10.26 -3.12 -2.57
CA GLU A 189 9.87 -3.63 -1.26
C GLU A 189 11.02 -4.37 -0.61
N LEU A 190 11.14 -4.23 0.72
CA LEU A 190 12.03 -5.01 1.55
C LEU A 190 11.20 -6.11 2.23
N LEU A 191 11.53 -7.36 1.97
CA LEU A 191 10.79 -8.53 2.40
C LEU A 191 11.71 -9.50 3.13
N PHE A 192 11.25 -10.07 4.24
CA PHE A 192 11.97 -11.14 4.95
C PHE A 192 11.42 -12.50 4.52
N PRO A 193 12.25 -13.42 4.02
CA PRO A 193 11.78 -14.77 3.74
C PRO A 193 11.30 -15.47 5.01
N VAL A 194 10.09 -15.97 5.01
CA VAL A 194 9.54 -16.83 6.06
C VAL A 194 9.94 -18.26 5.71
N ARG A 195 10.80 -18.86 6.53
CA ARG A 195 11.41 -20.16 6.26
C ARG A 195 10.50 -21.27 6.77
N THR A 196 9.79 -21.90 5.86
CA THR A 196 8.95 -23.08 6.11
C THR A 196 9.70 -24.35 5.73
N ALA A 197 9.42 -25.46 6.42
CA ALA A 197 10.07 -26.75 6.16
C ALA A 197 9.76 -27.30 4.75
N GLN A 198 8.56 -27.04 4.25
CA GLN A 198 8.07 -27.37 2.91
C GLN A 198 7.42 -26.11 2.31
N PRO A 199 7.16 -26.06 0.98
CA PRO A 199 6.36 -25.00 0.39
C PRO A 199 5.03 -24.88 1.13
N VAL A 200 4.59 -23.63 1.37
CA VAL A 200 3.30 -23.38 2.04
C VAL A 200 2.18 -24.01 1.20
N PRO A 201 1.30 -24.84 1.81
CA PRO A 201 0.24 -25.54 1.08
C PRO A 201 -0.75 -24.61 0.37
N GLU A 202 -1.52 -25.17 -0.57
CA GLU A 202 -2.57 -24.44 -1.29
C GLU A 202 -3.89 -24.35 -0.53
N ASP A 203 -4.07 -25.13 0.53
CA ASP A 203 -5.20 -24.99 1.44
C ASP A 203 -4.92 -23.98 2.55
N ALA A 204 -5.95 -23.25 2.96
CA ALA A 204 -5.79 -22.12 3.87
C ALA A 204 -5.36 -22.50 5.29
N LEU A 205 -5.80 -23.65 5.79
CA LEU A 205 -5.50 -24.10 7.16
C LEU A 205 -4.07 -24.61 7.25
N GLY A 206 -3.68 -25.55 6.37
CA GLY A 206 -2.30 -26.01 6.29
C GLY A 206 -1.31 -24.90 5.97
N ALA A 207 -1.72 -23.90 5.18
CA ALA A 207 -0.90 -22.71 4.94
C ALA A 207 -0.67 -21.89 6.22
N ALA A 208 -1.69 -21.70 7.06
CA ALA A 208 -1.56 -20.99 8.32
C ALA A 208 -0.65 -21.76 9.31
N GLU A 209 -0.82 -23.08 9.40
CA GLU A 209 0.04 -23.97 10.21
C GLU A 209 1.49 -23.88 9.76
N ALA A 210 1.77 -24.05 8.45
CA ALA A 210 3.15 -23.98 7.92
C ALA A 210 3.81 -22.63 8.16
N VAL A 211 3.05 -21.52 8.08
CA VAL A 211 3.56 -20.17 8.37
C VAL A 211 3.78 -19.98 9.86
N TRP A 212 2.91 -20.51 10.73
CA TRP A 212 3.09 -20.40 12.18
C TRP A 212 4.27 -21.23 12.69
N ASP A 213 4.49 -22.43 12.16
CA ASP A 213 5.59 -23.33 12.49
C ASP A 213 6.94 -22.88 11.90
N SER A 214 6.98 -21.74 11.25
CA SER A 214 8.18 -21.16 10.65
C SER A 214 8.97 -20.26 11.62
N ASN A 215 9.98 -19.57 11.10
CA ASN A 215 10.71 -18.53 11.83
C ASN A 215 9.96 -17.21 11.98
N LEU A 216 8.66 -17.12 11.63
CA LEU A 216 7.88 -15.89 11.69
C LEU A 216 7.87 -15.26 13.09
N ARG A 217 7.60 -16.10 14.12
CA ARG A 217 7.59 -15.64 15.51
C ARG A 217 8.94 -15.06 15.92
N GLU A 218 10.03 -15.73 15.55
CA GLU A 218 11.38 -15.27 15.82
C GLU A 218 11.68 -13.92 15.17
N LEU A 219 11.37 -13.77 13.88
CA LEU A 219 11.54 -12.51 13.15
C LEU A 219 10.80 -11.34 13.83
N LEU A 220 9.59 -11.56 14.32
CA LEU A 220 8.78 -10.53 14.96
C LEU A 220 9.33 -10.16 16.34
N THR A 221 9.61 -11.15 17.19
CA THR A 221 10.04 -10.93 18.58
C THR A 221 11.47 -10.39 18.69
N GLN A 222 12.35 -10.73 17.76
CA GLN A 222 13.71 -10.17 17.75
C GLN A 222 13.72 -8.71 17.26
N ALA A 223 12.85 -8.37 16.34
CA ALA A 223 12.83 -7.07 15.70
C ALA A 223 12.13 -5.97 16.53
N HIS A 224 11.35 -6.33 17.55
CA HIS A 224 10.51 -5.43 18.33
C HIS A 224 10.60 -5.73 19.82
N ARG A 225 10.35 -4.70 20.65
CA ARG A 225 10.42 -4.83 22.13
C ARG A 225 9.07 -5.06 22.77
N GLU A 226 8.03 -4.54 22.13
CA GLU A 226 6.67 -4.59 22.65
C GLU A 226 6.13 -6.03 22.57
N THR A 227 5.30 -6.41 23.55
CA THR A 227 4.68 -7.73 23.65
C THR A 227 3.20 -7.73 23.25
N THR A 228 2.70 -6.60 22.77
CA THR A 228 1.31 -6.44 22.29
C THR A 228 1.08 -7.24 21.00
N PRO A 229 -0.17 -7.52 20.61
CA PRO A 229 -0.45 -8.20 19.36
C PRO A 229 0.03 -7.43 18.13
N PHE A 230 0.60 -8.14 17.16
CA PHE A 230 0.92 -7.58 15.85
C PHE A 230 -0.31 -7.58 14.95
N TYR A 231 -0.64 -6.44 14.40
CA TYR A 231 -1.71 -6.32 13.41
C TYR A 231 -1.18 -6.65 12.01
N PHE A 232 -1.77 -7.65 11.37
CA PHE A 232 -1.29 -8.13 10.08
C PHE A 232 -2.34 -8.08 8.97
N ARG A 233 -1.86 -8.02 7.75
CA ARG A 233 -2.61 -8.24 6.51
C ARG A 233 -2.00 -9.40 5.75
N LEU A 234 -2.86 -10.20 5.09
CA LEU A 234 -2.42 -11.20 4.11
C LEU A 234 -2.56 -10.67 2.68
N GLU A 235 -1.48 -10.72 1.92
CA GLU A 235 -1.45 -10.44 0.49
C GLU A 235 -1.14 -11.72 -0.29
N ILE A 236 -1.99 -12.08 -1.27
CA ILE A 236 -1.84 -13.30 -2.06
C ILE A 236 -1.59 -12.96 -3.52
N LYS A 237 -0.39 -13.27 -4.02
CA LYS A 237 -0.02 -13.15 -5.43
C LYS A 237 -0.09 -14.53 -6.09
N SER A 238 -1.21 -14.83 -6.71
CA SER A 238 -1.50 -16.10 -7.38
C SER A 238 -2.44 -15.91 -8.56
N HIS A 239 -2.62 -16.95 -9.37
CA HIS A 239 -3.62 -16.99 -10.44
C HIS A 239 -5.03 -17.35 -9.94
N MET A 240 -5.19 -17.62 -8.65
CA MET A 240 -6.47 -17.91 -8.03
C MET A 240 -7.51 -16.80 -8.31
N PRO A 241 -8.78 -17.14 -8.64
CA PRO A 241 -9.88 -16.17 -8.76
C PRO A 241 -10.09 -15.35 -7.49
N LEU A 242 -10.61 -14.12 -7.63
CA LEU A 242 -10.71 -13.16 -6.54
C LEU A 242 -11.59 -13.65 -5.37
N ASP A 243 -12.71 -14.31 -5.67
CA ASP A 243 -13.61 -14.91 -4.68
C ASP A 243 -12.93 -15.99 -3.85
N LYS A 244 -12.16 -16.86 -4.50
CA LYS A 244 -11.35 -17.89 -3.83
C LYS A 244 -10.23 -17.26 -2.99
N LYS A 245 -9.54 -16.22 -3.50
CA LYS A 245 -8.54 -15.48 -2.71
C LYS A 245 -9.15 -14.89 -1.43
N SER A 246 -10.33 -14.29 -1.52
CA SER A 246 -11.02 -13.71 -0.37
C SER A 246 -11.38 -14.76 0.67
N THR A 247 -11.85 -15.93 0.21
CA THR A 247 -12.18 -17.06 1.08
C THR A 247 -10.93 -17.65 1.74
N PHE A 248 -9.87 -17.86 0.96
CA PHE A 248 -8.58 -18.31 1.47
C PHE A 248 -8.03 -17.35 2.52
N ALA A 249 -7.97 -16.05 2.21
CA ALA A 249 -7.44 -15.04 3.11
C ALA A 249 -8.18 -15.02 4.44
N ARG A 250 -9.51 -15.09 4.42
CA ARG A 250 -10.32 -15.13 5.63
C ARG A 250 -10.03 -16.35 6.50
N ARG A 251 -9.98 -17.55 5.88
CA ARG A 251 -9.72 -18.82 6.60
C ARG A 251 -8.30 -18.88 7.14
N PHE A 252 -7.31 -18.50 6.32
CA PHE A 252 -5.92 -18.41 6.73
C PHE A 252 -5.73 -17.47 7.92
N SER A 253 -6.30 -16.26 7.83
CA SER A 253 -6.14 -15.26 8.89
C SER A 253 -6.78 -15.71 10.20
N ALA A 254 -7.99 -16.27 10.16
CA ALA A 254 -8.66 -16.78 11.35
C ALA A 254 -7.87 -17.92 12.02
N GLU A 255 -7.30 -18.82 11.22
CA GLU A 255 -6.50 -19.92 11.74
C GLU A 255 -5.17 -19.46 12.30
N LEU A 256 -4.50 -18.51 11.62
CA LEU A 256 -3.24 -17.94 12.11
C LEU A 256 -3.42 -17.16 13.42
N GLU A 257 -4.53 -16.42 13.58
CA GLU A 257 -4.89 -15.79 14.85
C GLU A 257 -5.05 -16.83 15.96
N ARG A 258 -5.77 -17.91 15.69
CA ARG A 258 -6.00 -19.02 16.63
C ARG A 258 -4.68 -19.69 17.03
N LEU A 259 -3.84 -20.08 16.06
CA LEU A 259 -2.56 -20.76 16.29
C LEU A 259 -1.58 -19.88 17.06
N SER A 260 -1.57 -18.58 16.77
CA SER A 260 -0.68 -17.62 17.44
C SER A 260 -1.11 -17.25 18.85
N GLY A 261 -2.27 -17.75 19.35
CA GLY A 261 -2.83 -17.30 20.61
C GLY A 261 -3.07 -15.77 20.62
N ARG A 262 -3.43 -15.21 19.45
CA ARG A 262 -3.64 -13.78 19.20
C ARG A 262 -2.38 -12.90 19.29
N MET A 263 -1.20 -13.48 19.24
CA MET A 263 -0.01 -12.69 18.97
C MET A 263 -0.09 -11.97 17.61
N LEU A 264 -0.84 -12.55 16.67
CA LEU A 264 -1.16 -11.98 15.35
C LEU A 264 -2.66 -11.72 15.27
N VAL A 265 -3.06 -10.51 14.91
CA VAL A 265 -4.46 -10.10 14.72
C VAL A 265 -4.65 -9.57 13.31
N ASN A 266 -5.64 -10.11 12.59
CA ASN A 266 -5.91 -9.70 11.22
C ASN A 266 -6.56 -8.32 11.16
N ALA A 267 -5.88 -7.36 10.56
CA ALA A 267 -6.34 -5.98 10.38
C ALA A 267 -6.08 -5.49 8.95
N PRO A 268 -6.93 -5.84 7.96
CA PRO A 268 -6.66 -5.56 6.55
C PRO A 268 -6.48 -4.10 6.18
N SER A 269 -7.03 -3.18 6.99
CA SER A 269 -7.01 -1.73 6.72
C SER A 269 -5.97 -0.98 7.54
N ASP A 270 -5.64 -1.45 8.73
CA ASP A 270 -4.69 -0.80 9.64
C ASP A 270 -3.73 -1.84 10.24
N TYR A 271 -2.70 -2.17 9.52
CA TYR A 271 -1.72 -3.21 9.84
C TYR A 271 -0.31 -2.64 9.89
N GLU A 272 0.56 -3.29 10.62
CA GLU A 272 1.98 -2.97 10.75
C GLU A 272 2.90 -4.03 10.15
N ILE A 273 2.37 -5.23 9.87
CA ILE A 273 3.06 -6.26 9.13
C ILE A 273 2.20 -6.81 8.01
N GLU A 274 2.82 -7.20 6.91
CA GLU A 274 2.15 -7.86 5.79
C GLU A 274 2.78 -9.23 5.55
N LEU A 275 1.97 -10.28 5.63
CA LEU A 275 2.34 -11.60 5.18
C LEU A 275 2.00 -11.73 3.70
N ARG A 276 2.98 -12.13 2.89
CA ARG A 276 2.81 -12.23 1.45
C ARG A 276 3.05 -13.65 0.97
N LEU A 277 2.02 -14.25 0.38
CA LEU A 277 2.11 -15.55 -0.27
C LEU A 277 2.29 -15.35 -1.79
N LEU A 278 3.39 -15.90 -2.32
CA LEU A 278 3.69 -15.89 -3.74
C LEU A 278 3.59 -17.31 -4.28
N GLU A 279 2.67 -17.52 -5.22
CA GLU A 279 2.47 -18.81 -5.87
C GLU A 279 3.75 -19.27 -6.58
N LYS A 280 4.13 -20.52 -6.35
CA LYS A 280 5.28 -21.17 -6.97
C LYS A 280 4.83 -21.96 -8.21
N ARG A 281 5.74 -22.11 -9.17
CA ARG A 281 5.48 -22.86 -10.41
C ARG A 281 5.28 -24.35 -10.17
N ASP A 282 5.90 -24.89 -9.15
CA ASP A 282 5.89 -26.28 -8.72
C ASP A 282 4.82 -26.59 -7.65
N GLY A 283 3.88 -25.66 -7.44
CA GLY A 283 2.79 -25.75 -6.47
C GLY A 283 3.11 -25.12 -5.13
N GLY A 284 2.04 -24.79 -4.38
CA GLY A 284 2.14 -24.10 -3.09
C GLY A 284 2.66 -22.67 -3.18
N TYR A 285 3.05 -22.10 -2.02
CA TYR A 285 3.49 -20.71 -1.93
C TYR A 285 4.85 -20.59 -1.27
N ALA A 286 5.59 -19.55 -1.66
CA ALA A 286 6.66 -18.96 -0.86
C ALA A 286 6.05 -17.86 0.02
N CYS A 287 6.42 -17.80 1.30
CA CYS A 287 5.94 -16.81 2.24
C CYS A 287 7.03 -15.76 2.52
N PHE A 288 6.62 -14.49 2.55
CA PHE A 288 7.46 -13.36 2.92
C PHE A 288 6.75 -12.49 3.96
N LEU A 289 7.55 -11.92 4.86
CA LEU A 289 7.11 -10.92 5.82
C LEU A 289 7.59 -9.53 5.38
N LYS A 290 6.69 -8.55 5.34
CA LYS A 290 7.01 -7.14 5.20
C LYS A 290 6.74 -6.43 6.51
N LEU A 291 7.75 -5.76 7.05
CA LEU A 291 7.67 -4.97 8.27
C LEU A 291 7.45 -3.49 7.90
N LEU A 292 6.26 -2.97 8.17
CA LEU A 292 5.96 -1.54 8.00
C LEU A 292 6.52 -0.71 9.16
N THR A 293 6.92 -1.37 10.24
CA THR A 293 7.62 -0.80 11.38
C THR A 293 9.05 -0.32 11.06
N ILE A 294 9.64 -0.81 9.95
CA ILE A 294 10.91 -0.29 9.44
C ILE A 294 10.66 1.04 8.75
N ALA A 295 11.04 2.13 9.41
CA ALA A 295 10.96 3.46 8.82
C ALA A 295 11.95 3.58 7.65
N HIS A 296 11.43 3.88 6.46
CA HIS A 296 12.22 4.18 5.27
C HIS A 296 11.62 5.40 4.58
N GLY A 297 12.22 6.56 4.86
CA GLY A 297 11.77 7.85 4.32
C GLY A 297 12.09 8.10 2.84
N ARG A 298 12.66 7.12 2.11
CA ARG A 298 13.21 7.30 0.76
C ARG A 298 12.23 7.92 -0.25
N PHE A 299 10.94 7.72 -0.07
CA PHE A 299 9.88 8.27 -0.92
C PHE A 299 8.85 9.09 -0.14
N ALA A 300 9.24 9.63 1.01
CA ALA A 300 8.36 10.40 1.89
C ALA A 300 7.78 11.65 1.22
N TYR A 301 8.46 12.17 0.20
CA TYR A 301 8.00 13.30 -0.60
C TYR A 301 6.72 13.01 -1.39
N ARG A 302 6.47 11.72 -1.73
CA ARG A 302 5.36 11.33 -2.62
C ARG A 302 4.05 11.26 -1.84
N LYS A 303 3.49 12.41 -1.53
CA LYS A 303 2.18 12.55 -0.87
C LYS A 303 1.03 12.43 -1.86
N ASN A 304 1.27 12.83 -3.11
CA ASN A 304 0.28 12.82 -4.18
C ASN A 304 0.63 11.80 -5.25
N ALA A 305 -0.40 11.10 -5.77
CA ALA A 305 -0.30 10.20 -6.89
C ALA A 305 -1.61 10.24 -7.70
N VAL A 306 -1.52 10.18 -9.03
CA VAL A 306 -2.66 9.97 -9.94
C VAL A 306 -2.58 8.57 -10.55
N ALA A 307 -3.68 8.08 -11.15
CA ALA A 307 -3.80 6.69 -11.58
C ALA A 307 -2.65 6.17 -12.48
N ALA A 308 -2.09 7.05 -13.33
CA ALA A 308 -0.98 6.72 -14.25
C ALA A 308 0.41 7.06 -13.68
N SER A 309 0.52 7.48 -12.41
CA SER A 309 1.81 7.87 -11.83
C SER A 309 2.78 6.71 -11.77
N ILE A 310 4.00 6.94 -12.27
CA ILE A 310 5.09 5.98 -12.13
C ILE A 310 5.44 5.75 -10.65
N HIS A 311 5.75 4.50 -10.29
CA HIS A 311 6.22 4.20 -8.93
C HIS A 311 7.63 4.80 -8.74
N PRO A 312 7.95 5.47 -7.61
CA PRO A 312 9.23 6.15 -7.44
C PRO A 312 10.44 5.20 -7.52
N ALA A 313 10.35 3.96 -7.05
CA ALA A 313 11.42 2.99 -7.24
C ALA A 313 11.65 2.63 -8.72
N THR A 314 10.62 2.69 -9.56
CA THR A 314 10.77 2.50 -11.02
C THR A 314 11.42 3.73 -11.65
N ALA A 315 11.04 4.94 -11.25
CA ALA A 315 11.69 6.17 -11.70
C ALA A 315 13.17 6.19 -11.28
N ALA A 316 13.49 5.87 -10.03
CA ALA A 316 14.86 5.75 -9.55
C ALA A 316 15.67 4.71 -10.32
N MET A 317 15.07 3.56 -10.69
CA MET A 317 15.70 2.53 -11.51
C MET A 317 16.00 3.04 -12.92
N ILE A 318 15.07 3.74 -13.56
CA ILE A 318 15.26 4.34 -14.89
C ILE A 318 16.41 5.35 -14.86
N VAL A 319 16.42 6.20 -13.85
CA VAL A 319 17.50 7.20 -13.66
C VAL A 319 18.83 6.51 -13.42
N ALA A 320 18.88 5.44 -12.62
CA ALA A 320 20.10 4.67 -12.38
C ALA A 320 20.65 4.02 -13.67
N LEU A 321 19.78 3.50 -14.53
CA LEU A 321 20.17 2.97 -15.84
C LEU A 321 20.66 4.06 -16.79
N ALA A 322 20.07 5.25 -16.72
CA ALA A 322 20.43 6.38 -17.55
C ALA A 322 21.66 7.15 -17.05
N GLU A 323 22.06 6.99 -15.79
CA GLU A 323 23.12 7.76 -15.12
C GLU A 323 24.41 7.93 -15.92
N PRO A 324 24.95 6.91 -16.63
CA PRO A 324 26.17 7.08 -17.44
C PRO A 324 26.05 8.13 -18.56
N TYR A 325 24.83 8.51 -18.92
CA TYR A 325 24.53 9.46 -20.00
C TYR A 325 24.05 10.82 -19.47
N LEU A 326 23.69 10.91 -18.18
CA LEU A 326 23.15 12.12 -17.56
C LEU A 326 24.29 13.08 -17.20
N LYS A 327 23.98 14.39 -17.23
CA LYS A 327 24.95 15.44 -16.89
C LYS A 327 24.55 16.15 -15.58
N GLU A 328 25.53 16.40 -14.73
CA GLU A 328 25.35 17.36 -13.64
C GLU A 328 25.08 18.77 -14.19
N ASN A 329 24.33 19.56 -13.44
CA ASN A 329 23.95 20.92 -13.83
C ASN A 329 23.21 21.04 -15.18
N ALA A 330 22.57 19.96 -15.64
CA ALA A 330 21.75 19.94 -16.85
C ALA A 330 20.49 20.79 -16.70
N GLN A 331 19.97 21.27 -17.82
CA GLN A 331 18.60 21.76 -17.96
C GLN A 331 17.73 20.61 -18.48
N ILE A 332 16.76 20.19 -17.70
CA ILE A 332 15.98 18.98 -17.95
C ILE A 332 14.49 19.25 -18.10
N LEU A 333 13.83 18.42 -18.91
CA LEU A 333 12.40 18.50 -19.19
C LEU A 333 11.74 17.13 -19.03
N ASP A 334 10.61 17.09 -18.32
CA ASP A 334 9.65 15.98 -18.40
C ASP A 334 8.35 16.50 -19.04
N PRO A 335 8.08 16.14 -20.31
CA PRO A 335 6.91 16.64 -21.05
C PRO A 335 5.57 16.02 -20.61
N PHE A 336 5.59 14.97 -19.77
CA PHE A 336 4.40 14.30 -19.23
C PHE A 336 4.62 13.98 -17.75
N CYS A 337 4.96 15.00 -16.96
CA CYS A 337 5.54 14.86 -15.63
C CYS A 337 4.59 14.25 -14.59
N GLY A 338 3.28 14.24 -14.83
CA GLY A 338 2.31 13.80 -13.84
C GLY A 338 2.49 14.54 -12.51
N VAL A 339 2.76 13.80 -11.44
CA VAL A 339 3.03 14.34 -10.11
C VAL A 339 4.53 14.59 -9.83
N GLY A 340 5.35 14.72 -10.87
CA GLY A 340 6.75 15.13 -10.79
C GLY A 340 7.77 14.07 -10.37
N THR A 341 7.36 12.81 -10.23
CA THR A 341 8.20 11.73 -9.67
C THR A 341 9.51 11.54 -10.43
N MET A 342 9.49 11.55 -11.77
CA MET A 342 10.68 11.32 -12.59
C MET A 342 11.73 12.42 -12.39
N LEU A 343 11.32 13.68 -12.38
CA LEU A 343 12.20 14.83 -12.17
C LEU A 343 12.81 14.84 -10.77
N ILE A 344 12.02 14.51 -9.76
CA ILE A 344 12.50 14.44 -8.37
C ILE A 344 13.56 13.34 -8.22
N GLU A 345 13.29 12.12 -8.74
CA GLU A 345 14.27 11.01 -8.67
C GLU A 345 15.52 11.30 -9.49
N ARG A 346 15.36 12.01 -10.63
CA ARG A 346 16.48 12.43 -11.47
C ARG A 346 17.40 13.39 -10.73
N ASP A 347 16.85 14.39 -10.05
CA ASP A 347 17.62 15.38 -9.32
C ASP A 347 18.31 14.82 -8.07
N ILE A 348 17.63 13.93 -7.34
CA ILE A 348 18.20 13.25 -6.17
C ILE A 348 19.44 12.42 -6.56
N ARG A 349 19.46 11.81 -7.73
CA ARG A 349 20.59 10.97 -8.18
C ARG A 349 21.71 11.77 -8.84
N VAL A 350 21.36 12.67 -9.73
CA VAL A 350 22.30 13.54 -10.47
C VAL A 350 21.71 14.96 -10.44
N PRO A 351 22.24 15.88 -9.63
CA PRO A 351 21.68 17.22 -9.49
C PRO A 351 21.62 17.99 -10.81
N ALA A 352 20.45 18.61 -11.08
CA ALA A 352 20.21 19.42 -12.27
C ALA A 352 20.12 20.92 -11.90
N ARG A 353 20.50 21.78 -12.83
CA ARG A 353 20.43 23.26 -12.65
C ARG A 353 18.99 23.75 -12.76
N GLU A 354 18.30 23.34 -13.84
CA GLU A 354 16.94 23.77 -14.16
C GLU A 354 16.07 22.57 -14.48
N LYS A 355 14.91 22.52 -13.90
CA LYS A 355 13.98 21.40 -14.03
C LYS A 355 12.60 21.93 -14.44
N TYR A 356 12.07 21.37 -15.54
CA TYR A 356 10.77 21.72 -16.11
C TYR A 356 9.90 20.49 -16.23
N GLY A 357 8.68 20.56 -15.67
CA GLY A 357 7.67 19.51 -15.80
C GLY A 357 6.41 20.04 -16.45
N ILE A 358 5.93 19.38 -17.48
CA ILE A 358 4.72 19.74 -18.19
C ILE A 358 3.69 18.65 -18.02
N ASP A 359 2.45 19.01 -17.77
CA ASP A 359 1.31 18.11 -17.82
C ASP A 359 0.04 18.87 -18.18
N ILE A 360 -0.82 18.24 -18.97
CA ILE A 360 -2.11 18.81 -19.36
C ILE A 360 -3.12 18.83 -18.20
N PHE A 361 -2.95 17.92 -17.21
CA PHE A 361 -3.85 17.78 -16.08
C PHE A 361 -3.44 18.71 -14.93
N GLY A 362 -4.24 19.74 -14.67
CA GLY A 362 -3.97 20.71 -13.58
C GLY A 362 -3.92 20.09 -12.20
N GLU A 363 -4.66 19.00 -11.94
CA GLU A 363 -4.59 18.25 -10.69
C GLU A 363 -3.21 17.57 -10.49
N ALA A 364 -2.68 16.95 -11.54
CA ALA A 364 -1.34 16.37 -11.51
C ALA A 364 -0.28 17.44 -11.21
N ILE A 365 -0.36 18.61 -11.84
CA ILE A 365 0.55 19.74 -11.59
C ILE A 365 0.45 20.26 -10.16
N ARG A 366 -0.75 20.34 -9.55
CA ARG A 366 -0.88 20.68 -8.12
C ARG A 366 -0.14 19.66 -7.24
N GLY A 367 -0.42 18.37 -7.46
CA GLY A 367 0.27 17.30 -6.74
C GLY A 367 1.78 17.28 -6.96
N ALA A 368 2.26 17.64 -8.17
CA ALA A 368 3.68 17.75 -8.48
C ALA A 368 4.37 18.85 -7.67
N ARG A 369 3.75 20.01 -7.54
CA ARG A 369 4.28 21.13 -6.73
C ARG A 369 4.38 20.76 -5.25
N GLU A 370 3.37 20.10 -4.72
CA GLU A 370 3.39 19.61 -3.34
C GLU A 370 4.47 18.54 -3.13
N ASN A 371 4.57 17.54 -4.00
CA ASN A 371 5.60 16.51 -3.92
C ASN A 371 7.01 17.12 -4.00
N ALA A 372 7.26 18.07 -4.92
CA ALA A 372 8.54 18.76 -5.02
C ALA A 372 8.87 19.56 -3.75
N SER A 373 7.88 20.24 -3.16
CA SER A 373 8.04 20.93 -1.89
C SER A 373 8.44 19.98 -0.76
N TYR A 374 7.80 18.81 -0.66
CA TYR A 374 8.17 17.78 0.32
C TYR A 374 9.55 17.16 0.06
N ALA A 375 9.99 17.12 -1.20
CA ALA A 375 11.33 16.68 -1.57
C ALA A 375 12.41 17.76 -1.31
N GLY A 376 12.02 19.01 -1.04
CA GLY A 376 12.94 20.16 -0.97
C GLY A 376 13.42 20.63 -2.33
N GLU A 377 12.73 20.25 -3.41
CA GLU A 377 13.15 20.50 -4.80
C GLU A 377 12.46 21.70 -5.42
N LYS A 378 13.22 22.46 -6.21
CA LYS A 378 12.70 23.57 -7.02
C LYS A 378 12.52 23.09 -8.47
N ILE A 379 11.28 22.94 -8.90
CA ILE A 379 10.91 22.47 -10.24
C ILE A 379 9.85 23.41 -10.83
N ASN A 380 10.05 23.82 -12.08
CA ASN A 380 9.11 24.67 -12.83
C ASN A 380 8.00 23.83 -13.44
N PHE A 381 6.85 23.73 -12.77
CA PHE A 381 5.70 22.97 -13.26
C PHE A 381 4.73 23.86 -14.05
N ILE A 382 4.41 23.44 -15.28
CA ILE A 382 3.61 24.15 -16.27
C ILE A 382 2.40 23.30 -16.65
N ASN A 383 1.18 23.83 -16.42
CA ASN A 383 -0.03 23.17 -16.88
C ASN A 383 -0.32 23.58 -18.33
N ARG A 384 0.08 22.73 -19.27
CA ARG A 384 -0.05 22.97 -20.71
C ARG A 384 0.05 21.66 -21.49
N ASP A 385 -0.48 21.64 -22.73
CA ASP A 385 -0.15 20.58 -23.67
C ASP A 385 1.32 20.71 -24.09
N TYR A 386 2.07 19.61 -24.02
CA TYR A 386 3.48 19.56 -24.44
C TYR A 386 3.67 20.06 -25.89
N PHE A 387 2.73 19.76 -26.79
CA PHE A 387 2.85 20.16 -28.19
C PHE A 387 2.73 21.66 -28.40
N ASP A 388 2.14 22.39 -27.47
CA ASP A 388 2.04 23.86 -27.50
C ASP A 388 3.14 24.55 -26.67
N PHE A 389 4.00 23.74 -26.00
CA PHE A 389 5.09 24.28 -25.19
C PHE A 389 6.24 24.79 -26.05
N THR A 390 6.78 25.93 -25.72
CA THR A 390 8.01 26.51 -26.28
C THR A 390 8.91 27.01 -25.17
N HIS A 391 10.20 26.98 -25.41
CA HIS A 391 11.19 27.51 -24.47
C HIS A 391 12.30 28.28 -25.21
N ALA A 392 12.85 29.29 -24.59
CA ALA A 392 13.87 30.14 -25.21
C ALA A 392 15.24 29.41 -25.36
N TYR A 393 15.50 28.41 -24.52
CA TYR A 393 16.76 27.66 -24.49
C TYR A 393 16.47 26.18 -24.75
N LEU A 394 17.44 25.50 -25.37
CA LEU A 394 17.40 24.06 -25.58
C LEU A 394 17.75 23.28 -24.31
N PHE A 395 17.16 22.13 -24.13
CA PHE A 395 17.37 21.24 -23.03
C PHE A 395 18.56 20.30 -23.23
N ASP A 396 19.28 19.99 -22.17
CA ASP A 396 20.30 18.94 -22.14
C ASP A 396 19.67 17.56 -22.13
N GLU A 397 18.50 17.43 -21.49
CA GLU A 397 17.83 16.15 -21.29
C GLU A 397 16.31 16.30 -21.38
N ILE A 398 15.67 15.31 -22.00
CA ILE A 398 14.24 15.02 -21.87
C ILE A 398 14.13 13.64 -21.23
N ILE A 399 13.49 13.54 -20.08
CA ILE A 399 13.30 12.28 -19.35
C ILE A 399 11.83 12.12 -18.97
N THR A 400 11.18 11.03 -19.40
CA THR A 400 9.75 10.90 -19.18
C THR A 400 9.24 9.47 -19.16
N ASN A 401 8.17 9.28 -18.39
CA ASN A 401 7.28 8.12 -18.49
C ASN A 401 6.18 8.45 -19.52
N MET A 402 6.23 7.81 -20.68
CA MET A 402 5.31 8.07 -21.78
C MET A 402 3.86 7.79 -21.37
N PRO A 403 2.90 8.62 -21.80
CA PRO A 403 1.49 8.36 -21.55
C PRO A 403 1.04 6.99 -22.07
N VAL A 404 0.21 6.31 -21.27
CA VAL A 404 -0.34 5.01 -21.64
C VAL A 404 -1.29 5.19 -22.83
N ARG A 405 -1.21 4.29 -23.80
CA ARG A 405 -2.05 4.31 -25.00
C ARG A 405 -3.55 4.37 -24.69
N GLY A 406 -4.02 3.66 -23.66
CA GLY A 406 -5.42 3.62 -23.27
C GLY A 406 -6.31 3.09 -24.41
N ARG A 407 -7.33 3.87 -24.81
CA ARG A 407 -8.30 3.53 -25.88
C ARG A 407 -7.88 4.04 -27.27
N LYS A 408 -6.73 4.69 -27.41
CA LYS A 408 -6.27 5.23 -28.70
C LYS A 408 -6.02 4.10 -29.69
N SER A 409 -6.29 4.36 -30.98
CA SER A 409 -5.96 3.46 -32.08
C SER A 409 -4.45 3.33 -32.28
N LYS A 410 -4.02 2.39 -33.12
CA LYS A 410 -2.59 2.27 -33.49
C LYS A 410 -2.12 3.50 -34.28
N GLU A 411 -2.95 4.02 -35.15
CA GLU A 411 -2.69 5.17 -36.00
C GLU A 411 -2.55 6.45 -35.18
N GLU A 412 -3.45 6.66 -34.20
CA GLU A 412 -3.35 7.79 -33.27
C GLU A 412 -2.09 7.71 -32.41
N THR A 413 -1.73 6.50 -31.94
CA THR A 413 -0.52 6.27 -31.16
C THR A 413 0.73 6.51 -32.00
N ASP A 414 0.76 6.04 -33.24
CA ASP A 414 1.88 6.27 -34.17
C ASP A 414 2.07 7.76 -34.46
N THR A 415 0.98 8.47 -34.73
CA THR A 415 1.00 9.93 -34.93
C THR A 415 1.51 10.66 -33.69
N PHE A 416 1.07 10.24 -32.49
CA PHE A 416 1.53 10.82 -31.24
C PHE A 416 3.05 10.67 -31.06
N TYR A 417 3.59 9.45 -31.29
CA TYR A 417 5.04 9.23 -31.17
C TYR A 417 5.81 10.00 -32.24
N GLY A 418 5.30 10.09 -33.48
CA GLY A 418 5.91 10.90 -34.56
C GLY A 418 6.04 12.37 -34.16
N ARG A 419 4.94 12.97 -33.70
CA ARG A 419 4.90 14.36 -33.22
C ARG A 419 5.80 14.57 -31.99
N PHE A 420 5.82 13.60 -31.08
CA PHE A 420 6.66 13.67 -29.87
C PHE A 420 8.16 13.72 -30.23
N PHE A 421 8.64 12.82 -31.08
CA PHE A 421 10.03 12.80 -31.51
C PHE A 421 10.42 14.07 -32.28
N GLU A 422 9.57 14.55 -33.17
CA GLU A 422 9.77 15.80 -33.90
C GLU A 422 9.88 17.01 -32.97
N LYS A 423 8.94 17.14 -32.06
CA LYS A 423 8.94 18.21 -31.05
C LYS A 423 10.16 18.17 -30.15
N SER A 424 10.53 16.96 -29.69
CA SER A 424 11.67 16.75 -28.80
C SER A 424 13.00 17.10 -29.49
N ALA A 425 13.17 16.79 -30.79
CA ALA A 425 14.35 17.20 -31.57
C ALA A 425 14.51 18.73 -31.61
N GLY A 426 13.39 19.47 -31.71
CA GLY A 426 13.41 20.94 -31.69
C GLY A 426 13.66 21.54 -30.31
N LEU A 427 13.59 20.78 -29.24
CA LEU A 427 13.82 21.24 -27.86
C LEU A 427 15.13 20.77 -27.26
N LEU A 428 15.77 19.73 -27.81
CA LEU A 428 17.04 19.19 -27.34
C LEU A 428 18.23 19.88 -28.00
N LYS A 429 19.33 20.01 -27.25
CA LYS A 429 20.64 20.33 -27.80
C LYS A 429 21.12 19.24 -28.72
N ALA A 430 22.11 19.52 -29.60
CA ALA A 430 22.66 18.55 -30.55
C ALA A 430 23.25 17.30 -29.86
N ASP A 431 23.77 17.44 -28.64
CA ASP A 431 24.28 16.37 -27.79
C ASP A 431 23.32 15.99 -26.67
N GLY A 432 22.05 16.38 -26.81
CA GLY A 432 21.00 16.18 -25.80
C GLY A 432 20.60 14.71 -25.69
N ILE A 433 20.12 14.33 -24.51
CA ILE A 433 19.72 12.94 -24.18
C ILE A 433 18.20 12.85 -24.07
N LEU A 434 17.63 11.81 -24.67
CA LEU A 434 16.21 11.45 -24.55
C LEU A 434 16.09 10.11 -23.81
N VAL A 435 15.51 10.13 -22.62
CA VAL A 435 15.25 8.95 -21.78
C VAL A 435 13.76 8.67 -21.77
N LEU A 436 13.34 7.53 -22.30
CA LEU A 436 11.94 7.15 -22.42
C LEU A 436 11.64 5.86 -21.67
N TYR A 437 10.62 5.88 -20.84
CA TYR A 437 9.99 4.67 -20.31
C TYR A 437 8.62 4.47 -20.95
N SER A 438 8.41 3.34 -21.62
CA SER A 438 7.17 3.08 -22.34
C SER A 438 6.91 1.58 -22.52
N ASN A 439 5.64 1.20 -22.55
CA ASN A 439 5.21 -0.13 -22.96
C ASN A 439 5.08 -0.27 -24.49
N GLU A 440 5.17 0.84 -25.23
CA GLU A 440 4.94 0.92 -26.68
C GLU A 440 6.26 0.93 -27.48
N GLN A 441 7.16 -0.02 -27.19
CA GLN A 441 8.49 -0.12 -27.79
C GLN A 441 8.48 -0.13 -29.33
N GLY A 442 7.44 -0.73 -29.94
CA GLY A 442 7.32 -0.82 -31.40
C GLY A 442 7.26 0.54 -32.08
N PHE A 443 6.58 1.52 -31.49
CA PHE A 443 6.50 2.88 -32.05
C PHE A 443 7.81 3.63 -31.85
N ILE A 444 8.50 3.47 -30.73
CA ILE A 444 9.81 4.06 -30.49
C ILE A 444 10.82 3.53 -31.52
N ARG A 445 10.93 2.20 -31.69
CA ARG A 445 11.82 1.58 -32.68
C ARG A 445 11.49 2.00 -34.12
N LYS A 446 10.21 2.24 -34.44
CA LYS A 446 9.81 2.81 -35.74
C LYS A 446 10.40 4.20 -35.94
N GLN A 447 10.26 5.10 -34.93
CA GLN A 447 10.83 6.45 -35.02
C GLN A 447 12.35 6.43 -35.19
N LEU A 448 13.05 5.61 -34.42
CA LEU A 448 14.52 5.46 -34.54
C LEU A 448 14.98 4.95 -35.92
N ARG A 449 14.12 4.19 -36.65
CA ARG A 449 14.46 3.72 -38.01
C ARG A 449 14.28 4.78 -39.10
N ILE A 450 13.29 5.67 -38.93
CA ILE A 450 12.93 6.66 -39.94
C ILE A 450 13.59 8.03 -39.72
N ARG A 451 14.19 8.25 -38.52
CA ARG A 451 14.83 9.51 -38.15
C ARG A 451 16.33 9.34 -38.02
N SER A 452 17.07 10.27 -38.64
CA SER A 452 18.55 10.33 -38.58
C SER A 452 19.06 11.22 -37.45
N ASP A 453 18.18 12.01 -36.84
CA ASP A 453 18.45 12.94 -35.76
C ASP A 453 18.53 12.27 -34.36
N TYR A 454 18.24 10.98 -34.27
CA TYR A 454 18.35 10.19 -33.03
C TYR A 454 19.21 8.94 -33.21
N ARG A 455 20.00 8.62 -32.19
CA ARG A 455 20.77 7.38 -32.10
C ARG A 455 20.46 6.67 -30.79
N LEU A 456 20.10 5.37 -30.83
CA LEU A 456 19.93 4.55 -29.65
C LEU A 456 21.27 4.34 -28.95
N LEU A 457 21.35 4.67 -27.66
CA LEU A 457 22.54 4.49 -26.83
C LEU A 457 22.42 3.22 -25.97
N ALA A 458 21.22 2.98 -25.38
CA ALA A 458 20.92 1.81 -24.57
C ALA A 458 19.42 1.48 -24.63
N GLU A 459 19.07 0.21 -24.40
CA GLU A 459 17.70 -0.28 -24.27
C GLU A 459 17.57 -1.27 -23.09
#